data_d58d0e85d506d49081aba456501d1ca5
#
_entry.id   d58d0e85d506d49081aba456501d1ca5
#
_cell.length_a   1.000
_cell.length_b   1.000
_cell.length_c   1.000
_cell.angle_alpha   90.00
_cell.angle_beta   90.00
_cell.angle_gamma   90.00
#
_symmetry.space_group_name_H-M   'P 1'
#
loop_
_entity.id
_entity.type
_entity.pdbx_description
1 polymer ?
#
loop_
_entity_poly.entity_id
_entity_poly.type
_entity_poly.pdbx_seq_one_letter_code
_entity_poly.pdbx_strand_id
1 'polypeptide(L)'
;MKEIRQEKSLIKQNILLYLAKNGVTPYEFYKLSGVTRGILQQNNGISEDNIARFLAYAKDVNTEWLLTGNGPMFKTEESDPSTPSINYDRTGAPYYNVDFIGGFDAVLNDQTATPAYFIDFAPFNKPGVVWCNITGHSMEPELNNGDIIAMREVSSPIEYLPAGEIYGIVTDDYRTVKRLRMSQRQGFVRLIPTNKSPEYAEQEIPVTMIRKVFAVLGSVHRLF
;
A
#
# COMPACT_ATOMS: atom_id res chain seq x y z
N MET A 1 -6.90 19.09 -56.67
CA MET A 1 -7.57 18.40 -55.56
C MET A 1 -6.49 17.55 -54.89
N LYS A 2 -6.11 17.87 -53.62
CA LYS A 2 -5.24 17.00 -52.82
C LYS A 2 -6.04 15.78 -52.40
N GLU A 3 -5.64 14.59 -52.85
CA GLU A 3 -6.16 13.33 -52.29
C GLU A 3 -5.92 13.32 -50.81
N ILE A 4 -6.98 13.32 -50.03
CA ILE A 4 -6.96 13.08 -48.57
C ILE A 4 -6.63 11.58 -48.46
N ARG A 5 -5.35 11.22 -48.27
CA ARG A 5 -4.97 9.85 -47.87
C ARG A 5 -5.66 9.55 -46.56
N GLN A 6 -6.63 8.66 -46.59
CA GLN A 6 -7.29 8.16 -45.42
C GLN A 6 -6.23 7.40 -44.58
N GLU A 7 -5.91 7.91 -43.43
CA GLU A 7 -4.98 7.26 -42.49
C GLU A 7 -5.73 6.23 -41.63
N LYS A 8 -4.99 5.24 -41.13
CA LYS A 8 -5.54 4.28 -40.17
C LYS A 8 -6.01 5.01 -38.93
N SER A 9 -7.17 4.61 -38.38
CA SER A 9 -7.64 5.20 -37.13
C SER A 9 -6.61 4.98 -36.00
N LEU A 10 -6.57 5.89 -35.04
CA LEU A 10 -5.68 5.83 -33.86
C LEU A 10 -5.79 4.47 -33.15
N ILE A 11 -7.01 3.98 -32.99
CA ILE A 11 -7.26 2.67 -32.33
C ILE A 11 -6.55 1.54 -33.07
N LYS A 12 -6.58 1.52 -34.41
CA LYS A 12 -5.86 0.49 -35.19
C LYS A 12 -4.36 0.62 -35.06
N GLN A 13 -3.84 1.83 -35.00
CA GLN A 13 -2.43 2.09 -34.77
C GLN A 13 -2.01 1.54 -33.40
N ASN A 14 -2.80 1.84 -32.35
CA ASN A 14 -2.55 1.39 -30.99
C ASN A 14 -2.65 -0.16 -30.89
N ILE A 15 -3.61 -0.80 -31.54
CA ILE A 15 -3.67 -2.27 -31.63
C ILE A 15 -2.38 -2.83 -32.25
N LEU A 16 -1.91 -2.25 -33.36
CA LEU A 16 -0.67 -2.72 -34.00
C LEU A 16 0.56 -2.53 -33.09
N LEU A 17 0.63 -1.42 -32.36
CA LEU A 17 1.70 -1.18 -31.37
C LEU A 17 1.66 -2.21 -30.23
N TYR A 18 0.46 -2.50 -29.71
CA TYR A 18 0.27 -3.52 -28.67
C TYR A 18 0.73 -4.91 -29.16
N LEU A 19 0.32 -5.33 -30.37
CA LEU A 19 0.73 -6.61 -30.95
C LEU A 19 2.25 -6.68 -31.15
N ALA A 20 2.87 -5.62 -31.67
CA ALA A 20 4.31 -5.54 -31.86
C ALA A 20 5.07 -5.63 -30.52
N LYS A 21 4.58 -4.95 -29.47
CA LYS A 21 5.18 -5.00 -28.13
C LYS A 21 5.15 -6.40 -27.52
N ASN A 22 4.08 -7.18 -27.81
CA ASN A 22 3.90 -8.53 -27.31
C ASN A 22 4.48 -9.61 -28.26
N GLY A 23 5.12 -9.23 -29.36
CA GLY A 23 5.69 -10.16 -30.33
C GLY A 23 4.65 -11.00 -31.07
N VAL A 24 3.38 -10.54 -31.12
CA VAL A 24 2.28 -11.26 -31.77
C VAL A 24 2.13 -10.80 -33.21
N THR A 25 2.14 -11.76 -34.14
CA THR A 25 1.90 -11.46 -35.55
C THR A 25 0.42 -11.17 -35.81
N PRO A 26 0.07 -10.31 -36.80
CA PRO A 26 -1.34 -10.08 -37.16
C PRO A 26 -2.09 -11.37 -37.55
N TYR A 27 -1.42 -12.34 -38.10
CA TYR A 27 -2.01 -13.63 -38.48
C TYR A 27 -2.45 -14.42 -37.22
N GLU A 28 -1.58 -14.54 -36.23
CA GLU A 28 -1.88 -15.19 -34.94
C GLU A 28 -2.97 -14.48 -34.21
N PHE A 29 -2.90 -13.15 -34.17
CA PHE A 29 -3.92 -12.31 -33.56
C PHE A 29 -5.31 -12.57 -34.13
N TYR A 30 -5.49 -12.53 -35.45
CA TYR A 30 -6.78 -12.81 -36.08
C TYR A 30 -7.29 -14.23 -35.78
N LYS A 31 -6.40 -15.20 -35.66
CA LYS A 31 -6.76 -16.59 -35.33
C LYS A 31 -7.29 -16.73 -33.91
N LEU A 32 -6.71 -16.00 -32.96
CA LEU A 32 -6.99 -16.13 -31.53
C LEU A 32 -8.06 -15.19 -31.02
N SER A 33 -8.15 -13.98 -31.59
CA SER A 33 -9.04 -12.91 -31.07
C SER A 33 -10.44 -12.92 -31.66
N GLY A 34 -10.65 -13.58 -32.80
CA GLY A 34 -11.89 -13.49 -33.55
C GLY A 34 -12.16 -12.12 -34.20
N VAL A 35 -11.19 -11.21 -34.17
CA VAL A 35 -11.25 -9.93 -34.88
C VAL A 35 -11.26 -10.19 -36.39
N THR A 36 -12.04 -9.41 -37.13
CA THR A 36 -12.19 -9.57 -38.58
C THR A 36 -10.84 -9.50 -39.28
N ARG A 37 -10.51 -10.59 -40.02
CA ARG A 37 -9.23 -10.73 -40.73
C ARG A 37 -8.99 -9.56 -41.69
N GLY A 38 -7.78 -9.00 -41.67
CA GLY A 38 -7.37 -7.90 -42.52
C GLY A 38 -7.85 -6.52 -42.13
N ILE A 39 -8.68 -6.39 -41.08
CA ILE A 39 -9.22 -5.08 -40.65
C ILE A 39 -8.12 -4.08 -40.26
N LEU A 40 -7.02 -4.55 -39.68
CA LEU A 40 -5.89 -3.70 -39.26
C LEU A 40 -5.07 -3.16 -40.44
N GLN A 41 -5.24 -3.71 -41.64
CA GLN A 41 -4.53 -3.25 -42.85
C GLN A 41 -5.26 -2.16 -43.60
N GLN A 42 -6.57 -2.04 -43.37
CA GLN A 42 -7.42 -1.05 -44.04
C GLN A 42 -7.24 0.34 -43.43
N ASN A 43 -7.18 1.37 -44.31
CA ASN A 43 -7.11 2.78 -43.89
C ASN A 43 -8.49 3.35 -43.63
N ASN A 44 -9.14 2.90 -42.56
CA ASN A 44 -10.46 3.33 -42.12
C ASN A 44 -10.63 3.16 -40.60
N GLY A 45 -11.82 3.35 -40.09
CA GLY A 45 -12.18 3.07 -38.70
C GLY A 45 -12.22 1.58 -38.37
N ILE A 46 -12.52 1.26 -37.14
CA ILE A 46 -12.74 -0.09 -36.63
C ILE A 46 -14.11 -0.13 -35.95
N SER A 47 -14.85 -1.22 -36.14
CA SER A 47 -16.17 -1.37 -35.54
C SER A 47 -16.08 -1.69 -34.06
N GLU A 48 -17.14 -1.32 -33.30
CA GLU A 48 -17.28 -1.62 -31.88
C GLU A 48 -17.11 -3.12 -31.59
N ASP A 49 -17.68 -4.00 -32.42
CA ASP A 49 -17.53 -5.46 -32.26
C ASP A 49 -16.07 -5.91 -32.33
N ASN A 50 -15.27 -5.35 -33.26
CA ASN A 50 -13.86 -5.66 -33.36
C ASN A 50 -13.05 -5.07 -32.19
N ILE A 51 -13.44 -3.91 -31.65
CA ILE A 51 -12.84 -3.35 -30.44
C ILE A 51 -13.14 -4.26 -29.23
N ALA A 52 -14.40 -4.68 -29.07
CA ALA A 52 -14.80 -5.59 -27.99
C ALA A 52 -14.04 -6.92 -28.05
N ARG A 53 -13.88 -7.51 -29.24
CA ARG A 53 -13.06 -8.74 -29.43
C ARG A 53 -11.59 -8.53 -29.10
N PHE A 54 -11.04 -7.38 -29.48
CA PHE A 54 -9.67 -7.03 -29.11
C PHE A 54 -9.52 -6.92 -27.58
N LEU A 55 -10.42 -6.23 -26.90
CA LEU A 55 -10.39 -6.09 -25.43
C LEU A 55 -10.58 -7.43 -24.71
N ALA A 56 -11.36 -8.34 -25.27
CA ALA A 56 -11.52 -9.71 -24.74
C ALA A 56 -10.22 -10.54 -24.89
N TYR A 57 -9.44 -10.28 -25.95
CA TYR A 57 -8.15 -10.91 -26.19
C TYR A 57 -7.05 -10.29 -25.35
N ALA A 58 -6.92 -8.96 -25.34
CA ALA A 58 -5.88 -8.17 -24.66
C ALA A 58 -6.39 -7.66 -23.31
N LYS A 59 -6.50 -8.54 -22.33
CA LYS A 59 -7.09 -8.22 -21.00
C LYS A 59 -6.26 -7.22 -20.20
N ASP A 60 -4.97 -7.15 -20.47
CA ASP A 60 -3.98 -6.29 -19.85
C ASP A 60 -3.84 -4.91 -20.49
N VAL A 61 -4.53 -4.66 -21.62
CA VAL A 61 -4.46 -3.36 -22.29
C VAL A 61 -5.23 -2.28 -21.53
N ASN A 62 -4.64 -1.11 -21.39
CA ASN A 62 -5.33 0.07 -20.88
C ASN A 62 -6.30 0.62 -21.95
N THR A 63 -7.58 0.66 -21.62
CA THR A 63 -8.64 1.07 -22.53
C THR A 63 -8.53 2.55 -22.92
N GLU A 64 -8.14 3.43 -21.98
CA GLU A 64 -7.92 4.85 -22.27
C GLU A 64 -6.79 5.03 -23.28
N TRP A 65 -5.65 4.36 -23.07
CA TRP A 65 -4.56 4.36 -24.03
C TRP A 65 -5.00 3.82 -25.40
N LEU A 66 -5.76 2.74 -25.43
CA LEU A 66 -6.25 2.16 -26.69
C LEU A 66 -7.05 3.16 -27.51
N LEU A 67 -7.93 3.93 -26.85
CA LEU A 67 -8.86 4.84 -27.50
C LEU A 67 -8.25 6.21 -27.82
N THR A 68 -7.37 6.72 -26.95
CA THR A 68 -6.87 8.10 -27.01
C THR A 68 -5.37 8.21 -27.29
N GLY A 69 -4.61 7.15 -27.10
CA GLY A 69 -3.14 7.16 -27.14
C GLY A 69 -2.48 7.74 -25.88
N ASN A 70 -3.26 8.20 -24.90
CA ASN A 70 -2.77 8.79 -23.67
C ASN A 70 -2.60 7.73 -22.56
N GLY A 71 -1.60 7.94 -21.68
CA GLY A 71 -1.32 7.06 -20.58
C GLY A 71 -0.51 5.79 -20.96
N PRO A 72 -0.30 4.88 -20.02
CA PRO A 72 0.45 3.64 -20.26
C PRO A 72 -0.35 2.65 -21.12
N MET A 73 0.34 1.92 -22.00
CA MET A 73 -0.25 0.91 -22.89
C MET A 73 -0.94 -0.22 -22.13
N PHE A 74 -0.33 -0.69 -21.05
CA PHE A 74 -0.87 -1.74 -20.21
C PHE A 74 -1.63 -1.16 -19.02
N LYS A 75 -2.65 -1.87 -18.57
CA LYS A 75 -3.24 -1.57 -17.27
C LYS A 75 -2.09 -1.64 -16.25
N THR A 76 -1.92 -0.59 -15.48
CA THR A 76 -1.26 -0.74 -14.20
C THR A 76 -2.12 -1.73 -13.44
N GLU A 77 -1.56 -2.82 -12.93
CA GLU A 77 -2.31 -3.65 -11.99
C GLU A 77 -2.79 -2.69 -10.91
N GLU A 78 -4.10 -2.44 -10.88
CA GLU A 78 -4.71 -1.83 -9.72
C GLU A 78 -4.46 -2.84 -8.62
N SER A 79 -3.38 -2.62 -7.86
CA SER A 79 -3.16 -3.34 -6.62
C SER A 79 -4.46 -3.17 -5.85
N ASP A 80 -5.08 -4.28 -5.48
CA ASP A 80 -6.28 -4.25 -4.63
C ASP A 80 -5.98 -3.24 -3.51
N PRO A 81 -6.75 -2.13 -3.40
CA PRO A 81 -6.47 -1.09 -2.41
C PRO A 81 -6.50 -1.62 -0.98
N SER A 82 -6.98 -2.84 -0.78
CA SER A 82 -6.95 -3.57 0.48
C SER A 82 -5.65 -4.34 0.72
N THR A 83 -4.76 -4.47 -0.29
CA THR A 83 -3.51 -5.22 -0.16
C THR A 83 -2.32 -4.26 -0.12
N PRO A 84 -1.44 -4.34 0.89
CA PRO A 84 -0.23 -3.53 0.95
C PRO A 84 0.70 -3.84 -0.22
N SER A 85 1.18 -2.82 -0.91
CA SER A 85 2.21 -2.96 -1.95
C SER A 85 3.48 -2.18 -1.57
N ILE A 86 4.63 -2.68 -2.01
CA ILE A 86 5.93 -2.04 -1.80
C ILE A 86 6.30 -1.30 -3.07
N ASN A 87 6.67 -0.02 -2.95
CA ASN A 87 7.22 0.74 -4.05
C ASN A 87 8.39 1.63 -3.60
N TYR A 88 9.20 2.05 -4.55
CA TYR A 88 10.34 2.92 -4.33
C TYR A 88 10.09 4.35 -4.84
N ASP A 89 8.93 4.61 -5.43
CA ASP A 89 8.55 5.88 -6.06
C ASP A 89 8.00 6.92 -5.07
N ARG A 90 8.18 6.68 -3.77
CA ARG A 90 7.72 7.53 -2.66
C ARG A 90 6.20 7.72 -2.61
N THR A 91 5.43 6.79 -3.20
CA THR A 91 3.97 6.73 -3.02
C THR A 91 3.64 5.83 -1.82
N GLY A 92 2.64 6.22 -1.03
CA GLY A 92 2.29 5.50 0.19
C GLY A 92 2.96 6.04 1.45
N ALA A 93 2.90 5.28 2.54
CA ALA A 93 3.50 5.63 3.82
C ALA A 93 4.93 5.07 3.94
N PRO A 94 5.90 5.84 4.46
CA PRO A 94 7.29 5.41 4.55
C PRO A 94 7.46 4.23 5.52
N TYR A 95 8.25 3.26 5.11
CA TYR A 95 8.70 2.17 5.96
C TYR A 95 10.16 2.38 6.36
N TYR A 96 10.40 2.29 7.65
CA TYR A 96 11.72 2.34 8.26
C TYR A 96 12.07 0.94 8.76
N ASN A 97 13.19 0.38 8.26
CA ASN A 97 13.68 -0.93 8.69
C ASN A 97 14.33 -0.84 10.08
N VAL A 98 13.55 -0.42 11.05
CA VAL A 98 13.92 -0.31 12.46
C VAL A 98 12.86 -0.96 13.32
N ASP A 99 13.28 -1.48 14.45
CA ASP A 99 12.36 -1.97 15.47
C ASP A 99 11.82 -0.83 16.32
N PHE A 100 10.51 -0.81 16.57
CA PHE A 100 9.88 0.23 17.39
C PHE A 100 10.46 0.27 18.79
N ILE A 101 10.71 -0.89 19.38
CA ILE A 101 11.20 -0.99 20.77
C ILE A 101 12.67 -0.61 20.86
N GLY A 102 13.49 -1.06 19.90
CA GLY A 102 14.95 -0.95 19.96
C GLY A 102 15.60 0.21 19.20
N GLY A 103 14.95 0.78 18.16
CA GLY A 103 15.65 1.67 17.22
C GLY A 103 14.87 2.86 16.69
N PHE A 104 13.63 3.03 17.08
CA PHE A 104 12.75 4.04 16.49
C PHE A 104 13.12 5.50 16.80
N ASP A 105 14.06 5.73 17.74
CA ASP A 105 14.56 7.09 18.04
C ASP A 105 15.21 7.77 16.84
N ALA A 106 15.90 7.01 16.00
CA ALA A 106 16.48 7.55 14.78
C ALA A 106 15.42 8.15 13.86
N VAL A 107 14.22 7.54 13.82
CA VAL A 107 13.09 8.06 13.04
C VAL A 107 12.44 9.27 13.70
N LEU A 108 12.38 9.30 15.05
CA LEU A 108 11.72 10.36 15.80
C LEU A 108 12.55 11.63 15.90
N ASN A 109 13.85 11.52 16.04
CA ASN A 109 14.75 12.62 16.39
C ASN A 109 15.65 13.05 15.22
N ASP A 110 15.80 12.21 14.21
CA ASP A 110 16.70 12.46 13.09
C ASP A 110 15.90 12.74 11.81
N GLN A 111 15.88 14.01 11.40
CA GLN A 111 15.29 14.40 10.12
C GLN A 111 16.05 13.80 8.91
N THR A 112 17.18 13.12 9.14
CA THR A 112 17.98 12.45 8.12
C THR A 112 17.64 10.97 7.97
N ALA A 113 16.78 10.40 8.81
CA ALA A 113 16.35 9.02 8.68
C ALA A 113 15.66 8.79 7.32
N THR A 114 16.26 7.96 6.48
CA THR A 114 15.76 7.67 5.14
C THR A 114 14.90 6.42 5.17
N PRO A 115 13.67 6.46 4.66
CA PRO A 115 12.86 5.26 4.51
C PRO A 115 13.56 4.21 3.65
N ALA A 116 13.45 2.94 4.02
CA ALA A 116 13.97 1.83 3.22
C ALA A 116 13.14 1.65 1.92
N TYR A 117 11.84 1.82 2.02
CA TYR A 117 10.87 1.84 0.92
C TYR A 117 9.56 2.46 1.39
N PHE A 118 8.55 2.47 0.53
CA PHE A 118 7.20 2.94 0.85
C PHE A 118 6.21 1.79 0.73
N ILE A 119 5.24 1.72 1.63
CA ILE A 119 4.14 0.77 1.57
C ILE A 119 2.91 1.54 1.13
N ASP A 120 2.41 1.22 -0.07
CA ASP A 120 1.19 1.77 -0.62
C ASP A 120 0.01 0.88 -0.20
N PHE A 121 -0.70 1.35 0.81
CA PHE A 121 -1.92 0.70 1.30
C PHE A 121 -2.95 1.78 1.60
N ALA A 122 -3.93 1.92 0.70
CA ALA A 122 -4.89 3.02 0.69
C ALA A 122 -5.51 3.37 2.07
N PRO A 123 -5.91 2.41 2.92
CA PRO A 123 -6.43 2.71 4.26
C PRO A 123 -5.46 3.48 5.16
N PHE A 124 -4.14 3.31 4.95
CA PHE A 124 -3.08 3.87 5.79
C PHE A 124 -2.23 4.93 5.09
N ASN A 125 -2.52 5.28 3.84
CA ASN A 125 -1.87 6.35 3.10
C ASN A 125 -2.34 7.74 3.57
N LYS A 126 -2.16 8.01 4.85
CA LYS A 126 -2.55 9.27 5.48
C LYS A 126 -1.31 10.01 5.96
N PRO A 127 -1.34 11.35 5.98
CA PRO A 127 -0.22 12.14 6.52
C PRO A 127 0.16 11.70 7.93
N GLY A 128 1.47 11.56 8.18
CA GLY A 128 2.02 11.18 9.47
C GLY A 128 1.96 9.68 9.79
N VAL A 129 1.47 8.83 8.87
CA VAL A 129 1.59 7.37 9.04
C VAL A 129 3.00 6.93 8.66
N VAL A 130 3.57 6.07 9.48
CA VAL A 130 4.86 5.40 9.26
C VAL A 130 4.73 3.91 9.53
N TRP A 131 5.55 3.12 8.86
CA TRP A 131 5.67 1.69 9.09
C TRP A 131 7.01 1.36 9.71
N CYS A 132 7.04 0.43 10.66
CA CYS A 132 8.26 -0.10 11.27
C CYS A 132 8.05 -1.54 11.74
N ASN A 133 9.14 -2.19 12.15
CA ASN A 133 9.07 -3.54 12.71
C ASN A 133 8.65 -3.49 14.19
N ILE A 134 8.09 -4.61 14.66
CA ILE A 134 7.87 -4.87 16.08
C ILE A 134 8.57 -6.17 16.47
N THR A 135 9.21 -6.19 17.63
CA THR A 135 9.76 -7.39 18.25
C THR A 135 9.13 -7.65 19.61
N GLY A 136 9.23 -8.90 20.07
CA GLY A 136 8.67 -9.35 21.34
C GLY A 136 7.31 -10.04 21.18
N HIS A 137 6.91 -10.75 22.23
CA HIS A 137 5.76 -11.65 22.20
C HIS A 137 4.59 -11.18 23.08
N SER A 138 4.71 -10.00 23.70
CA SER A 138 3.74 -9.51 24.69
C SER A 138 2.38 -9.16 24.08
N MET A 139 2.31 -8.96 22.76
CA MET A 139 1.07 -8.60 22.04
C MET A 139 0.50 -9.74 21.20
N GLU A 140 1.11 -10.92 21.25
CA GLU A 140 0.57 -12.11 20.58
C GLU A 140 -0.79 -12.55 21.16
N PRO A 141 -1.68 -13.08 20.31
CA PRO A 141 -1.54 -13.35 18.88
C PRO A 141 -1.92 -12.17 17.97
N GLU A 142 -2.24 -11.01 18.47
CA GLU A 142 -2.69 -9.88 17.66
C GLU A 142 -1.57 -9.22 16.86
N LEU A 143 -0.42 -9.04 17.49
CA LEU A 143 0.82 -8.62 16.84
C LEU A 143 1.90 -9.64 17.18
N ASN A 144 2.47 -10.23 16.16
CA ASN A 144 3.48 -11.27 16.33
C ASN A 144 4.89 -10.69 16.25
N ASN A 145 5.82 -11.40 16.85
CA ASN A 145 7.22 -11.03 16.73
C ASN A 145 7.67 -11.00 15.27
N GLY A 146 8.23 -9.87 14.84
CA GLY A 146 8.67 -9.64 13.45
C GLY A 146 7.63 -9.08 12.51
N ASP A 147 6.42 -8.80 12.98
CA ASP A 147 5.41 -8.08 12.17
C ASP A 147 5.90 -6.67 11.80
N ILE A 148 5.33 -6.15 10.72
CA ILE A 148 5.45 -4.74 10.33
C ILE A 148 4.16 -4.04 10.74
N ILE A 149 4.27 -2.97 11.53
CA ILE A 149 3.12 -2.21 12.03
C ILE A 149 3.05 -0.82 11.41
N ALA A 150 1.84 -0.41 11.04
CA ALA A 150 1.52 0.97 10.65
C ALA A 150 1.17 1.78 11.89
N MET A 151 1.78 2.92 12.06
CA MET A 151 1.56 3.78 13.21
C MET A 151 1.42 5.24 12.82
N ARG A 152 0.71 6.01 13.64
CA ARG A 152 0.62 7.46 13.53
C ARG A 152 0.70 8.10 14.91
N GLU A 153 1.54 9.13 15.03
CA GLU A 153 1.62 9.91 16.26
C GLU A 153 0.26 10.54 16.60
N VAL A 154 -0.11 10.50 17.87
CA VAL A 154 -1.36 11.03 18.39
C VAL A 154 -1.05 12.32 19.16
N SER A 155 -1.72 13.40 18.76
CA SER A 155 -1.56 14.71 19.40
C SER A 155 -2.59 14.99 20.51
N SER A 156 -3.61 14.12 20.62
CA SER A 156 -4.66 14.28 21.67
C SER A 156 -4.11 13.88 23.04
N PRO A 157 -4.57 14.54 24.10
CA PRO A 157 -4.26 14.12 25.47
C PRO A 157 -4.65 12.65 25.72
N ILE A 158 -3.85 11.97 26.52
CA ILE A 158 -3.98 10.51 26.75
C ILE A 158 -5.36 10.16 27.32
N GLU A 159 -5.93 11.04 28.12
CA GLU A 159 -7.23 10.86 28.77
C GLU A 159 -8.39 10.72 27.77
N TYR A 160 -8.21 11.22 26.56
CA TYR A 160 -9.24 11.18 25.50
C TYR A 160 -8.97 10.09 24.45
N LEU A 161 -7.93 9.29 24.63
CA LEU A 161 -7.67 8.19 23.71
C LEU A 161 -8.67 7.05 23.90
N PRO A 162 -9.11 6.40 22.80
CA PRO A 162 -9.95 5.22 22.89
C PRO A 162 -9.33 4.14 23.78
N ALA A 163 -10.09 3.74 24.80
CA ALA A 163 -9.63 2.76 25.77
C ALA A 163 -9.57 1.35 25.17
N GLY A 164 -8.47 0.65 25.41
CA GLY A 164 -8.30 -0.74 24.98
C GLY A 164 -7.77 -0.91 23.57
N GLU A 165 -7.55 0.16 22.82
CA GLU A 165 -6.83 0.11 21.54
C GLU A 165 -5.32 -0.07 21.76
N ILE A 166 -4.62 -0.46 20.71
CA ILE A 166 -3.18 -0.74 20.73
C ILE A 166 -2.41 0.54 20.41
N TYR A 167 -1.47 0.87 21.27
CA TYR A 167 -0.63 2.04 21.11
C TYR A 167 0.85 1.70 21.25
N GLY A 168 1.66 2.33 20.40
CA GLY A 168 3.09 2.48 20.62
C GLY A 168 3.33 3.60 21.63
N ILE A 169 4.05 3.33 22.69
CA ILE A 169 4.27 4.24 23.80
C ILE A 169 5.76 4.48 23.95
N VAL A 170 6.15 5.74 23.96
CA VAL A 170 7.53 6.19 24.17
C VAL A 170 7.65 6.85 25.51
N THR A 171 8.51 6.36 26.35
CA THR A 171 8.93 6.96 27.62
C THR A 171 10.37 7.46 27.52
N ASP A 172 10.92 8.04 28.60
CA ASP A 172 12.34 8.41 28.63
C ASP A 172 13.27 7.19 28.59
N ASP A 173 12.85 6.08 29.20
CA ASP A 173 13.71 4.92 29.45
C ASP A 173 13.48 3.77 28.46
N TYR A 174 12.26 3.63 27.94
CA TYR A 174 11.91 2.53 27.05
C TYR A 174 10.76 2.85 26.12
N ARG A 175 10.59 2.00 25.12
CA ARG A 175 9.43 1.97 24.22
C ARG A 175 8.72 0.63 24.33
N THR A 176 7.41 0.67 24.16
CA THR A 176 6.59 -0.54 24.21
C THR A 176 5.32 -0.40 23.38
N VAL A 177 4.78 -1.53 22.91
CA VAL A 177 3.46 -1.59 22.28
C VAL A 177 2.54 -2.36 23.21
N LYS A 178 1.46 -1.74 23.63
CA LYS A 178 0.48 -2.30 24.56
C LYS A 178 -0.93 -1.75 24.29
N ARG A 179 -1.94 -2.41 24.85
CA ARG A 179 -3.24 -1.80 25.01
C ARG A 179 -3.17 -0.78 26.14
N LEU A 180 -3.74 0.40 25.87
CA LEU A 180 -3.74 1.49 26.86
C LEU A 180 -5.13 1.68 27.44
N ARG A 181 -5.19 1.80 28.75
CA ARG A 181 -6.39 2.21 29.51
C ARG A 181 -6.01 3.18 30.61
N MET A 182 -6.92 4.10 30.93
CA MET A 182 -6.78 4.90 32.13
C MET A 182 -6.86 4.01 33.37
N SER A 183 -6.02 4.32 34.36
CA SER A 183 -6.10 3.67 35.65
C SER A 183 -7.22 4.26 36.51
N GLN A 184 -7.67 3.52 37.53
CA GLN A 184 -8.49 4.08 38.60
C GLN A 184 -7.68 5.07 39.47
N ARG A 185 -6.36 4.95 39.47
CA ARG A 185 -5.46 5.89 40.13
C ARG A 185 -5.28 7.12 39.23
N GLN A 186 -5.62 8.28 39.77
CA GLN A 186 -5.51 9.56 39.06
C GLN A 186 -4.08 9.80 38.55
N GLY A 187 -3.94 10.21 37.29
CA GLY A 187 -2.65 10.49 36.66
C GLY A 187 -1.86 9.25 36.22
N PHE A 188 -2.47 8.05 36.24
CA PHE A 188 -1.83 6.81 35.84
C PHE A 188 -2.57 6.15 34.67
N VAL A 189 -1.84 5.41 33.88
CA VAL A 189 -2.36 4.54 32.80
C VAL A 189 -1.91 3.10 33.02
N ARG A 190 -2.73 2.19 32.52
CA ARG A 190 -2.47 0.75 32.50
C ARG A 190 -2.03 0.34 31.12
N LEU A 191 -0.90 -0.33 31.03
CA LEU A 191 -0.32 -0.92 29.85
C LEU A 191 -0.58 -2.42 29.89
N ILE A 192 -1.48 -2.88 29.02
CA ILE A 192 -2.05 -4.22 29.09
C ILE A 192 -1.51 -5.03 27.90
N PRO A 193 -0.78 -6.13 28.12
CA PRO A 193 -0.38 -7.06 27.07
C PRO A 193 -1.59 -7.86 26.59
N THR A 194 -1.59 -8.23 25.29
CA THR A 194 -2.56 -9.18 24.75
C THR A 194 -2.21 -10.60 25.13
N ASN A 195 -0.92 -10.93 25.15
CA ASN A 195 -0.42 -12.23 25.59
C ASN A 195 -0.72 -12.44 27.07
N LYS A 196 -1.41 -13.53 27.38
CA LYS A 196 -1.82 -13.89 28.76
C LYS A 196 -0.82 -14.79 29.49
N SER A 197 0.32 -15.07 28.87
CA SER A 197 1.38 -15.81 29.56
C SER A 197 1.83 -15.08 30.85
N PRO A 198 2.10 -15.79 31.94
CA PRO A 198 2.49 -15.19 33.23
C PRO A 198 3.72 -14.28 33.20
N GLU A 199 4.56 -14.43 32.18
CA GLU A 199 5.75 -13.57 31.96
C GLU A 199 5.40 -12.16 31.49
N TYR A 200 4.17 -11.94 30.98
CA TYR A 200 3.71 -10.65 30.49
C TYR A 200 2.66 -10.05 31.42
N ALA A 201 3.12 -9.39 32.47
CA ALA A 201 2.24 -8.72 33.41
C ALA A 201 1.78 -7.35 32.89
N GLU A 202 0.60 -6.95 33.32
CA GLU A 202 0.13 -5.60 33.17
C GLU A 202 0.99 -4.63 33.98
N GLN A 203 1.26 -3.46 33.44
CA GLN A 203 2.02 -2.39 34.09
C GLN A 203 1.15 -1.17 34.31
N GLU A 204 1.33 -0.49 35.44
CA GLU A 204 0.72 0.79 35.72
C GLU A 204 1.82 1.85 35.82
N ILE A 205 1.74 2.89 34.97
CA ILE A 205 2.76 3.94 34.93
C ILE A 205 2.12 5.33 35.01
N PRO A 206 2.83 6.33 35.57
CA PRO A 206 2.36 7.71 35.54
C PRO A 206 2.27 8.23 34.11
N VAL A 207 1.23 8.98 33.78
CA VAL A 207 1.08 9.67 32.50
C VAL A 207 2.28 10.57 32.20
N THR A 208 2.88 11.16 33.21
CA THR A 208 4.05 12.05 33.10
C THR A 208 5.32 11.37 32.59
N MET A 209 5.41 10.04 32.62
CA MET A 209 6.51 9.28 32.02
C MET A 209 6.37 9.18 30.48
N ILE A 210 5.18 9.39 29.96
CA ILE A 210 4.92 9.19 28.53
C ILE A 210 5.29 10.46 27.77
N ARG A 211 6.17 10.33 26.78
CA ARG A 211 6.64 11.41 25.92
C ARG A 211 5.84 11.49 24.61
N LYS A 212 5.60 10.33 24.00
CA LYS A 212 4.84 10.23 22.75
C LYS A 212 3.98 8.98 22.76
N VAL A 213 2.85 9.08 22.06
CA VAL A 213 1.94 7.97 21.84
C VAL A 213 1.68 7.86 20.34
N PHE A 214 1.70 6.64 19.83
CA PHE A 214 1.38 6.31 18.45
C PHE A 214 0.20 5.36 18.42
N ALA A 215 -0.86 5.69 17.70
CA ALA A 215 -1.93 4.73 17.41
C ALA A 215 -1.40 3.67 16.44
N VAL A 216 -1.52 2.40 16.78
CA VAL A 216 -1.26 1.29 15.87
C VAL A 216 -2.51 1.10 15.01
N LEU A 217 -2.37 1.30 13.71
CA LEU A 217 -3.48 1.30 12.76
C LEU A 217 -3.74 -0.09 12.16
N GLY A 218 -2.72 -0.91 12.12
CA GLY A 218 -2.75 -2.27 11.61
C GLY A 218 -1.36 -2.87 11.49
N SER A 219 -1.31 -4.13 11.05
CA SER A 219 -0.05 -4.86 10.89
C SER A 219 -0.05 -5.70 9.61
N VAL A 220 1.15 -5.99 9.13
CA VAL A 220 1.43 -7.00 8.11
C VAL A 220 2.21 -8.12 8.78
N HIS A 221 1.62 -9.30 8.78
CA HIS A 221 2.24 -10.49 9.37
C HIS A 221 3.30 -11.08 8.44
N ARG A 222 4.48 -11.37 8.97
CA ARG A 222 5.54 -12.09 8.28
C ARG A 222 5.44 -13.56 8.63
N LEU A 223 5.38 -14.43 7.61
CA LEU A 223 5.29 -15.88 7.82
C LEU A 223 6.63 -16.56 8.11
N PHE A 224 7.76 -15.83 8.01
CA PHE A 224 9.14 -16.29 8.31
C PHE A 224 10.08 -15.12 8.53
#